data_6f9d8ba618aacf8911698be3cc8e5799
#
_entry.id   6f9d8ba618aacf8911698be3cc8e5799
#
_cell.length_a   1.000
_cell.length_b   1.000
_cell.length_c   1.000
_cell.angle_alpha   90.00
_cell.angle_beta   90.00
_cell.angle_gamma   90.00
#
_symmetry.space_group_name_H-M   'P 1'
#
loop_
_entity.id
_entity.type
_entity.pdbx_description
1 polymer ?
#
loop_
_entity_poly.entity_id
_entity_poly.type
_entity_poly.pdbx_seq_one_letter_code
_entity_poly.pdbx_strand_id
1 'polypeptide(L)'
;MTVEENIKLAQITEPVGWSLEQIYELFPRLGERRKQEGTTLSGGEQQMLAIGRALARDIKLLLLDEPYEGLAPVIVQEIEKTLHYIREQGMTTIIVEQNAVAALQLADRAVILDTGELVYEGSAKEVLDNEQLRHDYLAI
;
A
#
# COMPACT_ATOMS: atom_id res chain seq x y z
N MET A 1 11.06 20.15 1.18
CA MET A 1 11.26 19.17 2.29
C MET A 1 11.91 17.92 1.73
N THR A 2 12.99 17.49 2.36
CA THR A 2 13.67 16.24 2.02
C THR A 2 12.84 15.01 2.38
N VAL A 3 13.22 13.84 1.86
CA VAL A 3 12.61 12.55 2.23
C VAL A 3 12.63 12.35 3.75
N GLU A 4 13.80 12.57 4.37
CA GLU A 4 13.97 12.41 5.82
C GLU A 4 13.08 13.36 6.62
N GLU A 5 13.00 14.64 6.24
CA GLU A 5 12.13 15.63 6.89
C GLU A 5 10.65 15.26 6.76
N ASN A 6 10.23 14.71 5.61
CA ASN A 6 8.87 14.24 5.40
C ASN A 6 8.47 13.14 6.38
N ILE A 7 9.37 12.17 6.63
CA ILE A 7 9.12 11.07 7.56
C ILE A 7 9.17 11.58 9.00
N LYS A 8 10.17 12.38 9.35
CA LYS A 8 10.30 12.98 10.70
C LYS A 8 9.11 13.85 11.07
N LEU A 9 8.54 14.58 10.11
CA LEU A 9 7.34 15.39 10.35
C LEU A 9 6.16 14.52 10.80
N ALA A 10 6.04 13.31 10.27
CA ALA A 10 4.99 12.38 10.70
C ALA A 10 5.18 11.85 12.13
N GLN A 11 6.41 11.94 12.67
CA GLN A 11 6.79 11.48 14.02
C GLN A 11 6.75 12.58 15.09
N ILE A 12 6.32 13.80 14.76
CA ILE A 12 6.28 14.93 15.73
C ILE A 12 5.31 14.66 16.88
N THR A 13 4.24 13.90 16.62
CA THR A 13 3.23 13.58 17.64
C THR A 13 3.40 12.16 18.14
N GLU A 14 3.46 11.98 19.46
CA GLU A 14 3.43 10.67 20.10
C GLU A 14 2.00 10.05 20.06
N PRO A 15 1.86 8.72 20.01
CA PRO A 15 2.96 7.76 19.93
C PRO A 15 3.55 7.64 18.53
N VAL A 16 4.87 7.35 18.46
CA VAL A 16 5.62 7.13 17.22
C VAL A 16 5.45 5.69 16.77
N GLY A 17 5.25 5.49 15.46
CA GLY A 17 5.19 4.18 14.84
C GLY A 17 6.58 3.64 14.49
N TRP A 18 6.77 3.27 13.22
CA TRP A 18 8.04 2.73 12.75
C TRP A 18 9.16 3.78 12.77
N SER A 19 10.36 3.35 13.16
CA SER A 19 11.54 4.21 13.13
C SER A 19 12.00 4.54 11.71
N LEU A 20 12.83 5.57 11.56
CA LEU A 20 13.46 5.90 10.28
C LEU A 20 14.23 4.72 9.71
N GLU A 21 14.95 4.00 10.56
CA GLU A 21 15.74 2.83 10.18
C GLU A 21 14.84 1.73 9.61
N GLN A 22 13.75 1.39 10.28
CA GLN A 22 12.77 0.41 9.81
C GLN A 22 12.14 0.82 8.48
N ILE A 23 11.83 2.11 8.29
CA ILE A 23 11.28 2.61 7.03
C ILE A 23 12.32 2.53 5.91
N TYR A 24 13.60 2.81 6.19
CA TYR A 24 14.67 2.71 5.19
C TYR A 24 15.06 1.24 4.88
N GLU A 25 14.91 0.33 5.83
CA GLU A 25 15.03 -1.11 5.58
C GLU A 25 13.91 -1.60 4.66
N LEU A 26 12.68 -1.11 4.88
CA LEU A 26 11.53 -1.43 4.05
C LEU A 26 11.63 -0.81 2.65
N PHE A 27 12.14 0.43 2.56
CA PHE A 27 12.31 1.20 1.33
C PHE A 27 13.76 1.68 1.17
N PRO A 28 14.71 0.82 0.75
CA PRO A 28 16.11 1.20 0.64
C PRO A 28 16.35 2.42 -0.27
N ARG A 29 15.57 2.56 -1.34
CA ARG A 29 15.62 3.72 -2.25
C ARG A 29 15.37 5.04 -1.53
N LEU A 30 14.48 5.07 -0.54
CA LEU A 30 14.24 6.26 0.27
C LEU A 30 15.44 6.58 1.18
N GLY A 31 16.09 5.54 1.72
CA GLY A 31 17.32 5.68 2.50
C GLY A 31 18.47 6.27 1.69
N GLU A 32 18.67 5.81 0.45
CA GLU A 32 19.66 6.35 -0.48
C GLU A 32 19.40 7.82 -0.84
N ARG A 33 18.13 8.21 -0.90
CA ARG A 33 17.65 9.54 -1.30
C ARG A 33 17.20 10.40 -0.12
N ARG A 34 17.54 10.06 1.12
CA ARG A 34 17.05 10.70 2.34
C ARG A 34 17.20 12.24 2.38
N LYS A 35 18.24 12.77 1.72
CA LYS A 35 18.52 14.21 1.63
C LYS A 35 17.95 14.88 0.39
N GLN A 36 17.35 14.11 -0.53
CA GLN A 36 16.73 14.61 -1.74
C GLN A 36 15.35 15.20 -1.41
N GLU A 37 14.93 16.21 -2.15
CA GLU A 37 13.57 16.75 -2.00
C GLU A 37 12.51 15.75 -2.47
N GLY A 38 11.46 15.57 -1.68
CA GLY A 38 10.37 14.63 -1.99
C GLY A 38 9.66 14.92 -3.31
N THR A 39 9.62 16.18 -3.72
CA THR A 39 9.03 16.62 -4.99
C THR A 39 9.82 16.20 -6.23
N THR A 40 11.08 15.82 -6.07
CA THR A 40 11.97 15.38 -7.18
C THR A 40 12.03 13.85 -7.32
N LEU A 41 11.32 13.13 -6.48
CA LEU A 41 11.21 11.68 -6.54
C LEU A 41 10.37 11.23 -7.73
N SER A 42 10.65 10.03 -8.25
CA SER A 42 9.75 9.35 -9.19
C SER A 42 8.39 9.05 -8.55
N GLY A 43 7.36 8.81 -9.37
CA GLY A 43 6.02 8.48 -8.85
C GLY A 43 6.03 7.29 -7.87
N GLY A 44 6.78 6.23 -8.19
CA GLY A 44 6.92 5.08 -7.29
C GLY A 44 7.63 5.41 -5.98
N GLU A 45 8.68 6.22 -6.00
CA GLU A 45 9.36 6.67 -4.79
C GLU A 45 8.47 7.61 -3.95
N GLN A 46 7.63 8.43 -4.60
CA GLN A 46 6.63 9.25 -3.90
C GLN A 46 5.59 8.38 -3.21
N GLN A 47 5.14 7.30 -3.86
CA GLN A 47 4.22 6.33 -3.26
C GLN A 47 4.86 5.62 -2.06
N MET A 48 6.11 5.17 -2.19
CA MET A 48 6.88 4.59 -1.08
C MET A 48 7.03 5.59 0.08
N LEU A 49 7.29 6.86 -0.22
CA LEU A 49 7.39 7.92 0.79
C LEU A 49 6.05 8.15 1.49
N ALA A 50 4.94 8.12 0.76
CA ALA A 50 3.59 8.26 1.35
C ALA A 50 3.29 7.11 2.32
N ILE A 51 3.57 5.86 1.93
CA ILE A 51 3.43 4.69 2.81
C ILE A 51 4.37 4.81 4.03
N GLY A 52 5.64 5.15 3.82
CA GLY A 52 6.61 5.34 4.90
C GLY A 52 6.19 6.40 5.91
N ARG A 53 5.61 7.51 5.46
CA ARG A 53 5.05 8.56 6.33
C ARG A 53 3.85 8.06 7.14
N ALA A 54 2.99 7.23 6.56
CA ALA A 54 1.88 6.63 7.30
C ALA A 54 2.40 5.70 8.40
N LEU A 55 3.35 4.80 8.07
CA LEU A 55 3.96 3.86 9.00
C LEU A 55 4.77 4.54 10.12
N ALA A 56 5.33 5.73 9.87
CA ALA A 56 6.05 6.52 10.87
C ALA A 56 5.16 6.96 12.05
N ARG A 57 3.84 6.85 11.92
CA ARG A 57 2.86 7.05 12.98
C ARG A 57 2.43 5.71 13.57
N ASP A 58 2.04 5.69 14.83
CA ASP A 58 1.43 4.52 15.47
C ASP A 58 -0.02 4.35 14.98
N ILE A 59 -0.15 3.78 13.79
CA ILE A 59 -1.45 3.50 13.15
C ILE A 59 -1.86 2.05 13.39
N LYS A 60 -3.17 1.82 13.50
CA LYS A 60 -3.77 0.48 13.59
C LYS A 60 -4.36 0.01 12.26
N LEU A 61 -4.57 0.94 11.35
CA LEU A 61 -5.16 0.70 10.05
C LEU A 61 -4.46 1.55 8.99
N LEU A 62 -3.99 0.90 7.93
CA LEU A 62 -3.44 1.53 6.75
C LEU A 62 -4.48 1.50 5.63
N LEU A 63 -4.83 2.66 5.08
CA LEU A 63 -5.73 2.79 3.94
C LEU A 63 -4.92 3.18 2.71
N LEU A 64 -5.04 2.42 1.63
CA LEU A 64 -4.37 2.66 0.36
C LEU A 64 -5.42 2.75 -0.74
N ASP A 65 -5.42 3.87 -1.44
CA ASP A 65 -6.31 4.12 -2.56
C ASP A 65 -5.48 4.13 -3.85
N GLU A 66 -5.76 3.16 -4.72
CA GLU A 66 -5.07 2.92 -6.00
C GLU A 66 -3.53 2.96 -5.91
N PRO A 67 -2.90 2.20 -4.98
CA PRO A 67 -1.46 2.30 -4.72
C PRO A 67 -0.58 1.92 -5.92
N TYR A 68 -1.13 1.31 -6.96
CA TYR A 68 -0.40 0.85 -8.16
C TYR A 68 -0.61 1.75 -9.38
N GLU A 69 -1.50 2.75 -9.28
CA GLU A 69 -1.88 3.58 -10.43
C GLU A 69 -0.68 4.32 -11.03
N GLY A 70 -0.51 4.21 -12.35
CA GLY A 70 0.52 4.91 -13.11
C GLY A 70 1.96 4.46 -12.84
N LEU A 71 2.16 3.34 -12.13
CA LEU A 71 3.47 2.83 -11.79
C LEU A 71 3.97 1.77 -12.78
N ALA A 72 5.28 1.73 -12.99
CA ALA A 72 5.92 0.67 -13.76
C ALA A 72 5.79 -0.69 -13.04
N PRO A 73 5.65 -1.82 -13.78
CA PRO A 73 5.44 -3.14 -13.19
C PRO A 73 6.48 -3.55 -12.14
N VAL A 74 7.73 -3.15 -12.31
CA VAL A 74 8.80 -3.43 -11.34
C VAL A 74 8.57 -2.72 -10.01
N ILE A 75 8.01 -1.51 -10.03
CA ILE A 75 7.68 -0.73 -8.83
C ILE A 75 6.44 -1.31 -8.15
N VAL A 76 5.44 -1.73 -8.92
CA VAL A 76 4.26 -2.44 -8.38
C VAL A 76 4.71 -3.66 -7.58
N GLN A 77 5.61 -4.50 -8.12
CA GLN A 77 6.15 -5.66 -7.42
C GLN A 77 6.91 -5.30 -6.12
N GLU A 78 7.62 -4.17 -6.11
CA GLU A 78 8.30 -3.70 -4.89
C GLU A 78 7.27 -3.28 -3.82
N ILE A 79 6.21 -2.59 -4.21
CA ILE A 79 5.12 -2.19 -3.30
C ILE A 79 4.36 -3.43 -2.81
N GLU A 80 4.04 -4.38 -3.67
CA GLU A 80 3.38 -5.63 -3.28
C GLU A 80 4.18 -6.40 -2.21
N LYS A 81 5.50 -6.57 -2.42
CA LYS A 81 6.39 -7.19 -1.42
C LYS A 81 6.37 -6.44 -0.09
N THR A 82 6.36 -5.11 -0.16
CA THR A 82 6.27 -4.25 1.02
C THR A 82 4.96 -4.46 1.77
N LEU A 83 3.84 -4.49 1.06
CA LEU A 83 2.52 -4.68 1.65
C LEU A 83 2.35 -6.09 2.24
N HIS A 84 2.92 -7.12 1.61
CA HIS A 84 3.02 -8.45 2.20
C HIS A 84 3.77 -8.43 3.53
N TYR A 85 4.94 -7.79 3.57
CA TYR A 85 5.71 -7.68 4.81
C TYR A 85 4.95 -6.92 5.91
N ILE A 86 4.32 -5.80 5.58
CA ILE A 86 3.49 -5.01 6.52
C ILE A 86 2.36 -5.87 7.10
N ARG A 87 1.69 -6.66 6.26
CA ARG A 87 0.64 -7.60 6.68
C ARG A 87 1.19 -8.66 7.63
N GLU A 88 2.35 -9.25 7.35
CA GLU A 88 3.02 -10.23 8.23
C GLU A 88 3.39 -9.65 9.59
N GLN A 89 3.62 -8.32 9.67
CA GLN A 89 3.80 -7.61 10.93
C GLN A 89 2.47 -7.38 11.69
N GLY A 90 1.35 -7.87 11.19
CA GLY A 90 0.04 -7.76 11.83
C GLY A 90 -0.69 -6.45 11.58
N MET A 91 -0.23 -5.62 10.63
CA MET A 91 -0.91 -4.38 10.27
C MET A 91 -2.19 -4.67 9.49
N THR A 92 -3.31 -4.16 9.97
CA THR A 92 -4.56 -4.17 9.19
C THR A 92 -4.46 -3.17 8.05
N THR A 93 -4.70 -3.65 6.82
CA THR A 93 -4.61 -2.82 5.62
C THR A 93 -5.88 -2.97 4.79
N ILE A 94 -6.41 -1.86 4.30
CA ILE A 94 -7.47 -1.82 3.27
C ILE A 94 -6.85 -1.24 2.00
N ILE A 95 -7.00 -1.96 0.90
CA ILE A 95 -6.51 -1.57 -0.43
C ILE A 95 -7.73 -1.41 -1.33
N VAL A 96 -7.89 -0.23 -1.90
CA VAL A 96 -8.86 0.03 -2.97
C VAL A 96 -8.10 0.01 -4.29
N GLU A 97 -8.48 -0.87 -5.20
CA GLU A 97 -7.78 -1.08 -6.47
C GLU A 97 -8.73 -1.45 -7.59
N GLN A 98 -8.45 -0.94 -8.78
CA GLN A 98 -9.11 -1.36 -10.02
C GLN A 98 -8.44 -2.63 -10.58
N ASN A 99 -7.13 -2.79 -10.37
CA ASN A 99 -6.43 -4.04 -10.68
C ASN A 99 -6.77 -5.11 -9.64
N ALA A 100 -7.95 -5.68 -9.76
CA ALA A 100 -8.53 -6.59 -8.80
C ALA A 100 -7.64 -7.82 -8.54
N VAL A 101 -6.97 -8.37 -9.56
CA VAL A 101 -6.14 -9.57 -9.40
C VAL A 101 -4.98 -9.28 -8.44
N ALA A 102 -4.26 -8.16 -8.62
CA ALA A 102 -3.15 -7.79 -7.76
C ALA A 102 -3.62 -7.58 -6.29
N ALA A 103 -4.74 -6.87 -6.10
CA ALA A 103 -5.31 -6.65 -4.77
C ALA A 103 -5.75 -7.97 -4.11
N LEU A 104 -6.44 -8.85 -4.84
CA LEU A 104 -6.93 -10.13 -4.33
C LEU A 104 -5.80 -11.09 -3.96
N GLN A 105 -4.68 -11.08 -4.67
CA GLN A 105 -3.50 -11.90 -4.34
C GLN A 105 -2.86 -11.52 -3.01
N LEU A 106 -2.98 -10.25 -2.63
CA LEU A 106 -2.44 -9.73 -1.38
C LEU A 106 -3.44 -9.85 -0.20
N ALA A 107 -4.74 -9.79 -0.49
CA ALA A 107 -5.78 -9.70 0.53
C ALA A 107 -6.18 -11.06 1.13
N ASP A 108 -6.64 -11.06 2.39
CA ASP A 108 -7.33 -12.18 3.02
C ASP A 108 -8.83 -12.18 2.70
N ARG A 109 -9.41 -10.98 2.67
CA ARG A 109 -10.84 -10.74 2.40
C ARG A 109 -11.00 -9.76 1.26
N ALA A 110 -12.12 -9.86 0.57
CA ALA A 110 -12.51 -8.96 -0.49
C ALA A 110 -13.92 -8.41 -0.26
N VAL A 111 -14.08 -7.16 -0.62
CA VAL A 111 -15.36 -6.47 -0.71
C VAL A 111 -15.45 -5.92 -2.13
N ILE A 112 -16.51 -6.26 -2.86
CA ILE A 112 -16.75 -5.73 -4.21
C ILE A 112 -17.91 -4.74 -4.13
N LEU A 113 -17.67 -3.54 -4.62
CA LEU A 113 -18.66 -2.48 -4.74
C LEU A 113 -18.96 -2.25 -6.22
N ASP A 114 -20.22 -2.23 -6.58
CA ASP A 114 -20.72 -1.83 -7.90
C ASP A 114 -21.74 -0.70 -7.75
N THR A 115 -21.49 0.42 -8.41
CA THR A 115 -22.38 1.59 -8.43
C THR A 115 -22.83 2.04 -7.02
N GLY A 116 -21.91 1.91 -6.02
CA GLY A 116 -22.15 2.27 -4.63
C GLY A 116 -22.85 1.21 -3.79
N GLU A 117 -23.17 0.05 -4.37
CA GLU A 117 -23.77 -1.08 -3.67
C GLU A 117 -22.75 -2.17 -3.37
N LEU A 118 -22.88 -2.81 -2.21
CA LEU A 118 -22.10 -3.98 -1.84
C LEU A 118 -22.66 -5.21 -2.58
N VAL A 119 -21.88 -5.76 -3.52
CA VAL A 119 -22.31 -6.93 -4.31
C VAL A 119 -21.62 -8.23 -3.87
N TYR A 120 -20.48 -8.16 -3.21
CA TYR A 120 -19.80 -9.30 -2.62
C TYR A 120 -19.01 -8.90 -1.37
N GLU A 121 -19.04 -9.77 -0.37
CA GLU A 121 -18.15 -9.73 0.78
C GLU A 121 -17.76 -11.15 1.17
N GLY A 122 -16.46 -11.46 1.21
CA GLY A 122 -15.99 -12.80 1.55
C GLY A 122 -14.48 -12.98 1.44
N SER A 123 -14.05 -14.20 1.19
CA SER A 123 -12.64 -14.54 1.00
C SER A 123 -12.11 -14.03 -0.34
N ALA A 124 -10.94 -13.36 -0.32
CA ALA A 124 -10.26 -12.97 -1.56
C ALA A 124 -9.90 -14.19 -2.42
N LYS A 125 -9.53 -15.30 -1.78
CA LYS A 125 -9.23 -16.57 -2.47
C LYS A 125 -10.46 -17.12 -3.20
N GLU A 126 -11.65 -17.04 -2.62
CA GLU A 126 -12.88 -17.48 -3.27
C GLU A 126 -13.14 -16.71 -4.56
N VAL A 127 -12.91 -15.39 -4.56
CA VAL A 127 -13.05 -14.57 -5.78
C VAL A 127 -12.00 -14.98 -6.82
N LEU A 128 -10.74 -15.21 -6.42
CA LEU A 128 -9.69 -15.65 -7.33
C LEU A 128 -9.98 -17.02 -7.97
N ASP A 129 -10.54 -17.95 -7.21
CA ASP A 129 -10.82 -19.31 -7.66
C ASP A 129 -12.16 -19.43 -8.44
N ASN A 130 -13.04 -18.42 -8.34
CA ASN A 130 -14.36 -18.42 -8.97
C ASN A 130 -14.40 -17.52 -10.20
N GLU A 131 -14.28 -18.14 -11.38
CA GLU A 131 -14.31 -17.45 -12.68
C GLU A 131 -15.61 -16.67 -12.89
N GLN A 132 -16.75 -17.21 -12.45
CA GLN A 132 -18.05 -16.54 -12.59
C GLN A 132 -18.10 -15.23 -11.78
N LEU A 133 -17.63 -15.21 -10.53
CA LEU A 133 -17.55 -14.00 -9.73
C LEU A 133 -16.66 -12.94 -10.39
N ARG A 134 -15.52 -13.37 -10.93
CA ARG A 134 -14.60 -12.44 -11.62
C ARG A 134 -15.25 -11.85 -12.87
N HIS A 135 -15.88 -12.69 -13.67
CA HIS A 135 -16.57 -12.26 -14.89
C HIS A 135 -17.72 -11.29 -14.58
N ASP A 136 -18.56 -11.63 -13.58
CA ASP A 136 -19.79 -10.87 -13.30
C ASP A 136 -19.52 -9.50 -12.66
N TYR A 137 -18.47 -9.39 -11.84
CA TYR A 137 -18.22 -8.19 -11.04
C TYR A 137 -16.90 -7.48 -11.34
N LEU A 138 -15.92 -8.14 -11.91
CA LEU A 138 -14.59 -7.56 -12.16
C LEU A 138 -14.26 -7.42 -13.65
N ALA A 139 -15.11 -7.96 -14.55
CA ALA A 139 -14.92 -7.98 -16.00
C ALA A 139 -13.57 -8.61 -16.45
N ILE A 140 -13.07 -9.62 -15.72
CA ILE A 140 -11.79 -10.32 -15.97
C ILE A 140 -11.98 -11.85 -15.93
#